data_f51275f31af30a95d465b0829cb118e7
#
_entry.id   f51275f31af30a95d465b0829cb118e7
#
_cell.length_a   1.000
_cell.length_b   1.000
_cell.length_c   1.000
_cell.angle_alpha   90.00
_cell.angle_beta   90.00
_cell.angle_gamma   90.00
#
_symmetry.space_group_name_H-M   'P 1'
#
loop_
_entity.id
_entity.type
_entity.pdbx_description
1 polymer ?
#
loop_
_entity_poly.entity_id
_entity_poly.type
_entity_poly.pdbx_seq_one_letter_code
_entity_poly.pdbx_strand_id
1 'polypeptide(L)'
;LMKRPEWGVMNGRDHFLVAGRITWDFRRLSDEESDWGSKLLFLPAAKNMSMLVVESSPWNANDFGIPYPTYFHPAKDADVFIWQDRMRRLERKWLFSFAGAPRPDNPKSIRGQIIDQCKRSKVGKLLECDFGESKCHSPSSIMQMFQSSLFC
;
A
#
# COMPACT_ATOMS: atom_id res chain seq x y z
N LEU A 1 21.94 -13.46 -10.12
CA LEU A 1 21.10 -14.47 -9.47
C LEU A 1 21.10 -15.76 -10.28
N MET A 2 20.70 -15.77 -11.56
CA MET A 2 20.61 -16.95 -12.42
C MET A 2 21.94 -17.72 -12.64
N LYS A 3 23.09 -17.11 -12.37
CA LYS A 3 24.40 -17.77 -12.47
C LYS A 3 24.82 -18.48 -11.18
N ARG A 4 24.01 -18.44 -10.13
CA ARG A 4 24.30 -19.12 -8.87
C ARG A 4 23.89 -20.58 -8.94
N PRO A 5 24.67 -21.51 -8.36
CA PRO A 5 24.33 -22.93 -8.39
C PRO A 5 23.00 -23.24 -7.71
N GLU A 6 22.63 -22.49 -6.67
CA GLU A 6 21.36 -22.62 -5.96
C GLU A 6 20.15 -22.38 -6.88
N TRP A 7 20.28 -21.43 -7.83
CA TRP A 7 19.24 -21.19 -8.82
C TRP A 7 18.94 -22.42 -9.66
N GLY A 8 19.99 -23.20 -10.02
CA GLY A 8 19.87 -24.38 -10.87
C GLY A 8 19.07 -25.53 -10.25
N VAL A 9 18.96 -25.58 -8.92
CA VAL A 9 18.31 -26.69 -8.20
C VAL A 9 16.82 -26.76 -8.56
N MET A 10 16.08 -25.64 -8.47
CA MET A 10 14.64 -25.56 -8.75
C MET A 10 14.30 -24.49 -9.79
N ASN A 11 15.28 -24.01 -10.52
CA ASN A 11 15.12 -22.96 -11.53
C ASN A 11 14.42 -21.70 -10.97
N GLY A 12 14.76 -21.35 -9.73
CA GLY A 12 14.26 -20.18 -9.03
C GLY A 12 12.91 -20.36 -8.31
N ARG A 13 12.27 -21.52 -8.37
CA ARG A 13 10.95 -21.75 -7.75
C ARG A 13 10.97 -21.77 -6.22
N ASP A 14 12.12 -22.02 -5.65
CA ASP A 14 12.43 -21.98 -4.21
C ASP A 14 12.95 -20.61 -3.74
N HIS A 15 12.98 -19.63 -4.65
CA HIS A 15 13.39 -18.27 -4.36
C HIS A 15 12.17 -17.36 -4.21
N PHE A 16 12.30 -16.34 -3.39
CA PHE A 16 11.31 -15.27 -3.29
C PHE A 16 11.97 -13.90 -3.33
N LEU A 17 11.19 -12.91 -3.76
CA LEU A 17 11.57 -11.50 -3.74
C LEU A 17 10.52 -10.70 -2.99
N VAL A 18 10.96 -9.86 -2.06
CA VAL A 18 10.07 -8.93 -1.36
C VAL A 18 10.08 -7.58 -2.07
N ALA A 19 8.94 -7.21 -2.65
CA ALA A 19 8.73 -5.92 -3.29
C ALA A 19 7.89 -5.02 -2.36
N GLY A 20 8.54 -4.37 -1.39
CA GLY A 20 7.92 -3.55 -0.35
C GLY A 20 7.46 -2.16 -0.82
N ARG A 21 7.35 -1.93 -2.13
CA ARG A 21 6.81 -0.72 -2.77
C ARG A 21 5.62 -1.08 -3.65
N ILE A 22 4.95 -0.04 -4.15
CA ILE A 22 3.86 -0.18 -5.11
C ILE A 22 4.31 -1.07 -6.27
N THR A 23 3.56 -2.12 -6.55
CA THR A 23 3.95 -3.17 -7.52
C THR A 23 4.13 -2.63 -8.94
N TRP A 24 3.38 -1.58 -9.31
CA TRP A 24 3.51 -0.89 -10.59
C TRP A 24 4.91 -0.31 -10.83
N ASP A 25 5.64 0.05 -9.78
CA ASP A 25 7.03 0.53 -9.88
C ASP A 25 7.97 -0.54 -10.47
N PHE A 26 7.56 -1.80 -10.47
CA PHE A 26 8.32 -2.93 -10.98
C PHE A 26 7.72 -3.58 -12.24
N ARG A 27 6.61 -3.02 -12.75
CA ARG A 27 5.86 -3.53 -13.91
C ARG A 27 5.64 -2.45 -14.96
N ARG A 28 6.64 -1.64 -15.24
CA ARG A 28 6.62 -0.68 -16.33
C ARG A 28 6.37 -1.38 -17.65
N LEU A 29 5.38 -0.92 -18.42
CA LEU A 29 5.00 -1.53 -19.70
C LEU A 29 5.81 -0.98 -20.87
N SER A 30 6.22 0.30 -20.80
CA SER A 30 6.97 0.95 -21.87
C SER A 30 8.48 0.75 -21.76
N ASP A 31 9.21 1.00 -22.84
CA ASP A 31 10.67 1.08 -22.88
C ASP A 31 11.17 2.52 -22.80
N GLU A 32 10.26 3.51 -22.69
CA GLU A 32 10.63 4.91 -22.59
C GLU A 32 11.38 5.19 -21.29
N GLU A 33 12.56 5.82 -21.39
CA GLU A 33 13.39 6.14 -20.23
C GLU A 33 12.72 7.15 -19.28
N SER A 34 11.83 8.00 -19.83
CA SER A 34 11.05 8.98 -19.07
C SER A 34 9.98 8.35 -18.17
N ASP A 35 9.58 7.12 -18.44
CA ASP A 35 8.56 6.45 -17.67
C ASP A 35 9.11 5.92 -16.34
N TRP A 36 8.34 6.17 -15.30
CA TRP A 36 8.69 5.72 -13.96
C TRP A 36 8.69 4.20 -13.81
N GLY A 37 9.60 3.72 -12.99
CA GLY A 37 9.64 2.31 -12.59
C GLY A 37 10.60 1.45 -13.41
N SER A 38 10.46 0.14 -13.25
CA SER A 38 11.30 -0.85 -13.90
C SER A 38 10.47 -2.03 -14.43
N LYS A 39 11.08 -2.89 -15.26
CA LYS A 39 10.48 -4.14 -15.76
C LYS A 39 10.89 -5.36 -14.94
N LEU A 40 11.34 -5.18 -13.70
CA LEU A 40 11.92 -6.25 -12.87
C LEU A 40 11.01 -7.48 -12.78
N LEU A 41 9.71 -7.28 -12.54
CA LEU A 41 8.76 -8.38 -12.37
C LEU A 41 8.32 -9.02 -13.70
N PHE A 42 8.70 -8.44 -14.83
CA PHE A 42 8.49 -9.06 -16.15
C PHE A 42 9.68 -9.89 -16.62
N LEU A 43 10.81 -9.85 -15.92
CA LEU A 43 11.95 -10.68 -16.29
C LEU A 43 11.60 -12.16 -16.17
N PRO A 44 12.09 -13.02 -17.09
CA PRO A 44 11.80 -14.45 -17.07
C PRO A 44 12.16 -15.12 -15.73
N ALA A 45 13.26 -14.71 -15.11
CA ALA A 45 13.65 -15.18 -13.80
C ALA A 45 12.64 -14.85 -12.71
N ALA A 46 12.10 -13.62 -12.72
CA ALA A 46 11.10 -13.17 -11.75
C ALA A 46 9.81 -13.97 -11.84
N LYS A 47 9.44 -14.45 -13.00
CA LYS A 47 8.22 -15.27 -13.21
C LYS A 47 8.30 -16.66 -12.55
N ASN A 48 9.49 -17.15 -12.27
CA ASN A 48 9.69 -18.43 -11.60
C ASN A 48 9.70 -18.29 -10.06
N MET A 49 9.99 -17.09 -9.56
CA MET A 49 10.10 -16.83 -8.12
C MET A 49 8.73 -16.53 -7.49
N SER A 50 8.61 -16.70 -6.19
CA SER A 50 7.50 -16.16 -5.42
C SER A 50 7.70 -14.65 -5.20
N MET A 51 6.73 -13.84 -5.61
CA MET A 51 6.77 -12.39 -5.45
C MET A 51 5.92 -11.97 -4.26
N LEU A 52 6.56 -11.51 -3.18
CA LEU A 52 5.88 -10.96 -2.02
C LEU A 52 5.65 -9.47 -2.27
N VAL A 53 4.42 -9.10 -2.61
CA VAL A 53 4.04 -7.77 -3.12
C VAL A 53 2.98 -7.13 -2.25
N VAL A 54 3.01 -5.81 -2.12
CA VAL A 54 1.99 -5.07 -1.36
C VAL A 54 0.66 -4.96 -2.11
N GLU A 55 0.69 -5.11 -3.43
CA GLU A 55 -0.49 -5.11 -4.30
C GLU A 55 -0.39 -6.29 -5.27
N SER A 56 -1.01 -7.41 -4.92
CA SER A 56 -1.04 -8.58 -5.79
C SER A 56 -1.98 -8.36 -6.98
N SER A 57 -1.63 -8.99 -8.11
CA SER A 57 -2.45 -8.96 -9.32
C SER A 57 -3.05 -10.35 -9.58
N PRO A 58 -4.33 -10.46 -9.90
CA PRO A 58 -4.95 -11.74 -10.23
C PRO A 58 -4.40 -12.37 -11.53
N TRP A 59 -3.69 -11.56 -12.32
CA TRP A 59 -3.07 -11.99 -13.57
C TRP A 59 -1.65 -12.57 -13.41
N ASN A 60 -1.10 -12.50 -12.21
CA ASN A 60 0.24 -13.00 -11.91
C ASN A 60 0.16 -14.05 -10.80
N ALA A 61 0.16 -15.32 -11.19
CA ALA A 61 -0.03 -16.45 -10.28
C ALA A 61 1.07 -16.60 -9.22
N ASN A 62 2.21 -15.93 -9.40
CA ASN A 62 3.32 -15.92 -8.47
C ASN A 62 3.35 -14.71 -7.52
N ASP A 63 2.29 -13.88 -7.53
CA ASP A 63 2.12 -12.78 -6.59
C ASP A 63 1.47 -13.27 -5.30
N PHE A 64 2.10 -12.96 -4.18
CA PHE A 64 1.57 -13.17 -2.84
C PHE A 64 1.46 -11.83 -2.12
N GLY A 65 0.25 -11.44 -1.78
CA GLY A 65 -0.02 -10.18 -1.07
C GLY A 65 0.58 -10.17 0.33
N ILE A 66 1.38 -9.18 0.65
CA ILE A 66 1.88 -8.90 1.99
C ILE A 66 1.34 -7.55 2.48
N PRO A 67 1.22 -7.35 3.80
CA PRO A 67 0.80 -6.06 4.33
C PRO A 67 1.73 -4.92 3.90
N TYR A 68 1.15 -3.74 3.69
CA TYR A 68 1.95 -2.52 3.53
C TYR A 68 2.86 -2.29 4.73
N PRO A 69 4.06 -1.72 4.53
CA PRO A 69 4.91 -1.28 5.63
C PRO A 69 4.14 -0.34 6.57
N THR A 70 4.24 -0.57 7.87
CA THR A 70 3.57 0.24 8.89
C THR A 70 4.57 0.81 9.88
N TYR A 71 4.12 1.78 10.68
CA TYR A 71 4.90 2.32 11.80
C TYR A 71 4.67 1.52 13.10
N PHE A 72 3.85 0.49 13.06
CA PHE A 72 3.61 -0.39 14.19
C PHE A 72 4.61 -1.55 14.15
N HIS A 73 5.59 -1.51 15.05
CA HIS A 73 6.65 -2.50 15.14
C HIS A 73 6.67 -3.12 16.55
N PRO A 74 5.74 -4.05 16.85
CA PRO A 74 5.68 -4.68 18.16
C PRO A 74 6.91 -5.57 18.39
N ALA A 75 7.49 -5.48 19.58
CA ALA A 75 8.64 -6.29 19.97
C ALA A 75 8.23 -7.66 20.52
N LYS A 76 6.98 -7.81 20.94
CA LYS A 76 6.41 -9.03 21.54
C LYS A 76 4.90 -9.10 21.32
N ASP A 77 4.34 -10.29 21.43
CA ASP A 77 2.90 -10.54 21.23
C ASP A 77 2.02 -9.71 22.18
N ALA A 78 2.48 -9.46 23.40
CA ALA A 78 1.76 -8.62 24.34
C ALA A 78 1.46 -7.21 23.80
N ASP A 79 2.38 -6.63 23.02
CA ASP A 79 2.20 -5.31 22.42
C ASP A 79 1.07 -5.35 21.38
N VAL A 80 0.96 -6.46 20.63
CA VAL A 80 -0.12 -6.67 19.66
C VAL A 80 -1.46 -6.78 20.38
N PHE A 81 -1.54 -7.56 21.46
CA PHE A 81 -2.79 -7.74 22.22
C PHE A 81 -3.25 -6.44 22.87
N ILE A 82 -2.33 -5.66 23.46
CA ILE A 82 -2.63 -4.33 24.02
C ILE A 82 -3.18 -3.41 22.94
N TRP A 83 -2.55 -3.39 21.77
CA TRP A 83 -3.00 -2.58 20.64
C TRP A 83 -4.40 -3.00 20.17
N GLN A 84 -4.63 -4.29 19.99
CA GLN A 84 -5.92 -4.83 19.56
C GLN A 84 -7.04 -4.52 20.56
N ASP A 85 -6.78 -4.67 21.86
CA ASP A 85 -7.75 -4.37 22.91
C ASP A 85 -8.09 -2.88 22.93
N ARG A 86 -7.08 -2.01 22.83
CA ARG A 86 -7.30 -0.59 22.66
C ARG A 86 -8.17 -0.28 21.44
N MET A 87 -7.90 -0.89 20.28
CA MET A 87 -8.67 -0.64 19.05
C MET A 87 -10.12 -1.10 19.15
N ARG A 88 -10.40 -2.20 19.88
CA ARG A 88 -11.76 -2.69 20.12
C ARG A 88 -12.58 -1.75 21.02
N ARG A 89 -11.93 -1.05 21.95
CA ARG A 89 -12.58 -0.14 22.91
C ARG A 89 -12.70 1.28 22.41
N LEU A 90 -12.08 1.62 21.28
CA LEU A 90 -12.16 2.96 20.73
C LEU A 90 -13.58 3.30 20.27
N GLU A 91 -14.09 4.41 20.74
CA GLU A 91 -15.27 5.03 20.20
C GLU A 91 -14.95 5.62 18.82
N ARG A 92 -15.73 5.23 17.80
CA ARG A 92 -15.53 5.69 16.43
C ARG A 92 -16.63 6.68 16.07
N LYS A 93 -16.28 7.94 16.17
CA LYS A 93 -17.20 9.06 15.96
C LYS A 93 -17.67 9.18 14.51
N TRP A 94 -16.82 8.83 13.56
CA TRP A 94 -17.06 9.02 12.14
C TRP A 94 -17.41 7.71 11.44
N LEU A 95 -18.34 7.77 10.50
CA LEU A 95 -18.67 6.60 9.68
C LEU A 95 -17.49 6.26 8.77
N PHE A 96 -16.91 7.26 8.13
CA PHE A 96 -15.77 7.06 7.25
C PHE A 96 -14.79 8.23 7.32
N SER A 97 -13.54 7.97 6.92
CA SER A 97 -12.51 8.99 6.77
C SER A 97 -11.72 8.80 5.49
N PHE A 98 -11.22 9.91 4.98
CA PHE A 98 -10.35 9.93 3.82
C PHE A 98 -9.18 10.90 4.05
N ALA A 99 -7.96 10.44 3.77
CA ALA A 99 -6.75 11.27 3.74
C ALA A 99 -6.13 11.19 2.35
N GLY A 100 -6.04 12.30 1.65
CA GLY A 100 -5.45 12.30 0.32
C GLY A 100 -5.61 13.61 -0.43
N ALA A 101 -4.74 13.81 -1.43
CA ALA A 101 -4.82 14.94 -2.36
C ALA A 101 -5.73 14.61 -3.55
N PRO A 102 -6.39 15.61 -4.14
CA PRO A 102 -7.06 15.44 -5.41
C PRO A 102 -6.04 15.09 -6.52
N ARG A 103 -6.53 14.51 -7.60
CA ARG A 103 -5.74 14.24 -8.81
C ARG A 103 -6.47 14.81 -10.03
N PRO A 104 -6.44 16.14 -10.22
CA PRO A 104 -7.21 16.80 -11.28
C PRO A 104 -6.77 16.36 -12.67
N ASP A 105 -5.49 16.04 -12.85
CA ASP A 105 -4.92 15.61 -14.13
C ASP A 105 -5.26 14.15 -14.51
N ASN A 106 -5.92 13.41 -13.62
CA ASN A 106 -6.35 12.05 -13.88
C ASN A 106 -7.89 11.95 -13.91
N PRO A 107 -8.51 11.97 -15.10
CA PRO A 107 -9.97 11.93 -15.24
C PRO A 107 -10.62 10.64 -14.72
N LYS A 108 -9.84 9.57 -14.55
CA LYS A 108 -10.31 8.30 -13.98
C LYS A 108 -10.22 8.27 -12.45
N SER A 109 -9.66 9.30 -11.82
CA SER A 109 -9.51 9.34 -10.37
C SER A 109 -10.83 9.71 -9.70
N ILE A 110 -11.30 8.85 -8.81
CA ILE A 110 -12.49 9.10 -7.98
C ILE A 110 -12.19 9.99 -6.75
N ARG A 111 -10.90 10.37 -6.54
CA ARG A 111 -10.48 11.11 -5.33
C ARG A 111 -11.23 12.43 -5.16
N GLY A 112 -11.43 13.18 -6.23
CA GLY A 112 -12.20 14.43 -6.19
C GLY A 112 -13.62 14.20 -5.69
N GLN A 113 -14.30 13.18 -6.20
CA GLN A 113 -15.67 12.82 -5.77
C GLN A 113 -15.71 12.41 -4.29
N ILE A 114 -14.72 11.64 -3.82
CA ILE A 114 -14.63 11.25 -2.40
C ILE A 114 -14.41 12.49 -1.52
N ILE A 115 -13.51 13.40 -1.89
CA ILE A 115 -13.26 14.65 -1.18
C ILE A 115 -14.54 15.48 -1.09
N ASP A 116 -15.25 15.65 -2.19
CA ASP A 116 -16.50 16.39 -2.23
C ASP A 116 -17.60 15.77 -1.37
N GLN A 117 -17.70 14.45 -1.36
CA GLN A 117 -18.63 13.72 -0.49
C GLN A 117 -18.25 13.89 0.97
N CYS A 118 -16.96 13.79 1.32
CA CYS A 118 -16.49 14.04 2.68
C CYS A 118 -16.82 15.46 3.16
N LYS A 119 -16.63 16.48 2.30
CA LYS A 119 -16.94 17.88 2.63
C LYS A 119 -18.44 18.11 2.87
N ARG A 120 -19.30 17.43 2.13
CA ARG A 120 -20.76 17.55 2.24
C ARG A 120 -21.36 16.69 3.34
N SER A 121 -20.67 15.63 3.75
CA SER A 121 -21.16 14.67 4.73
C SER A 121 -20.93 15.16 6.17
N LYS A 122 -21.95 15.00 7.03
CA LYS A 122 -21.83 15.24 8.47
C LYS A 122 -21.22 14.08 9.24
N VAL A 123 -21.10 12.92 8.59
CA VAL A 123 -20.56 11.67 9.20
C VAL A 123 -19.20 11.27 8.65
N GLY A 124 -18.67 12.03 7.69
CA GLY A 124 -17.35 11.82 7.11
C GLY A 124 -16.28 12.72 7.74
N LYS A 125 -15.07 12.23 7.83
CA LYS A 125 -13.89 13.00 8.25
C LYS A 125 -12.88 13.08 7.10
N LEU A 126 -12.50 14.31 6.73
CA LEU A 126 -11.54 14.58 5.66
C LEU A 126 -10.23 15.13 6.24
N LEU A 127 -9.11 14.60 5.78
CA LEU A 127 -7.81 15.24 5.80
C LEU A 127 -7.41 15.48 4.35
N GLU A 128 -7.69 16.69 3.87
CA GLU A 128 -7.30 17.11 2.53
C GLU A 128 -5.80 17.37 2.51
N CYS A 129 -5.12 16.69 1.61
CA CYS A 129 -3.66 16.77 1.45
C CYS A 129 -3.38 17.57 0.19
N ASP A 130 -2.66 18.67 0.32
CA ASP A 130 -2.09 19.38 -0.81
C ASP A 130 -0.64 18.97 -1.04
N PHE A 131 -0.17 19.05 -2.28
CA PHE A 131 1.23 18.80 -2.59
C PHE A 131 2.12 19.81 -1.85
N GLY A 132 2.87 19.32 -0.85
CA GLY A 132 3.78 20.14 -0.04
C GLY A 132 3.33 20.47 1.38
N GLU A 133 2.09 20.16 1.77
CA GLU A 133 1.64 20.39 3.15
C GLU A 133 2.09 19.30 4.14
N SER A 134 2.61 19.74 5.28
CA SER A 134 3.14 18.85 6.33
C SER A 134 2.10 17.98 7.03
N LYS A 135 0.81 18.35 6.99
CA LYS A 135 -0.27 17.62 7.69
C LYS A 135 -0.41 16.16 7.28
N CYS A 136 -0.19 15.88 5.99
CA CYS A 136 -0.29 14.52 5.46
C CYS A 136 1.03 13.74 5.54
N HIS A 137 2.08 14.36 6.03
CA HIS A 137 3.36 13.70 6.28
C HIS A 137 3.51 13.24 7.74
N SER A 138 2.49 13.49 8.59
CA SER A 138 2.47 13.00 9.96
C SER A 138 1.71 11.68 10.05
N PRO A 139 2.39 10.53 10.14
CA PRO A 139 1.74 9.23 10.29
C PRO A 139 0.81 9.18 11.51
N SER A 140 1.21 9.83 12.59
CA SER A 140 0.42 9.88 13.84
C SER A 140 -0.94 10.56 13.63
N SER A 141 -0.98 11.68 12.91
CA SER A 141 -2.22 12.41 12.64
C SER A 141 -3.18 11.60 11.75
N ILE A 142 -2.63 10.96 10.72
CA ILE A 142 -3.40 10.08 9.83
C ILE A 142 -3.95 8.89 10.60
N MET A 143 -3.12 8.23 11.41
CA MET A 143 -3.55 7.10 12.22
C MET A 143 -4.63 7.47 13.23
N GLN A 144 -4.50 8.60 13.93
CA GLN A 144 -5.53 9.08 14.86
C GLN A 144 -6.87 9.34 14.16
N MET A 145 -6.82 9.92 12.96
CA MET A 145 -8.01 10.14 12.17
C MET A 145 -8.68 8.82 11.75
N PHE A 146 -7.92 7.88 11.21
CA PHE A 146 -8.44 6.59 10.79
C PHE A 146 -8.99 5.77 11.97
N GLN A 147 -8.33 5.81 13.11
CA GLN A 147 -8.82 5.15 14.34
C GLN A 147 -10.14 5.73 14.86
N SER A 148 -10.47 6.96 14.52
CA SER A 148 -11.73 7.62 14.90
C SER A 148 -12.89 7.33 13.95
N SER A 149 -12.69 6.47 12.95
CA SER A 149 -13.66 6.15 11.90
C SER A 149 -13.93 4.65 11.82
N LEU A 150 -15.12 4.27 11.37
CA LEU A 150 -15.48 2.87 11.12
C LEU A 150 -14.84 2.34 9.83
N PHE A 151 -14.76 3.19 8.80
CA PHE A 151 -14.16 2.90 7.51
C PHE A 151 -13.12 3.95 7.11
N CYS A 152 -12.05 3.53 6.41
CA CYS A 152 -11.01 4.40 5.87
C CYS A 152 -10.41 3.81 4.58
#